data_9e5bdf4f2cea37e8292ba274f3826872
#
_entry.id   9e5bdf4f2cea37e8292ba274f3826872
#
_cell.length_a   1.000
_cell.length_b   1.000
_cell.length_c   1.000
_cell.angle_alpha   90.00
_cell.angle_beta   90.00
_cell.angle_gamma   90.00
#
_symmetry.space_group_name_H-M   'P 1'
#
loop_
_entity.id
_entity.type
_entity.pdbx_description
1 polymer ?
#
loop_
_entity_poly.entity_id
_entity_poly.type
_entity_poly.pdbx_seq_one_letter_code
_entity_poly.pdbx_strand_id
1 'polypeptide(L)'
;LTYIRARCSGATDDAIRASLKRLKPGGHRADLVKFWAARFDRPPVELDLRGDPALIVLESPAALSDAGRRYKNCLATRINEVFLGAFVYVEIRFGCGGEPGTIAELRHTDRGFVLEGLYGADNRRVPTERAQIARMKLAACGVALLAHAPGDRGPVVAAARLLNESALVEPDNYVGWGNEMVEVAEGLRRTLDEAA
;
A
#
# COMPACT_ATOMS: atom_id res chain seq x y z
N LEU A 1 -20.68 -6.75 11.83
CA LEU A 1 -20.75 -5.47 12.56
C LEU A 1 -19.60 -5.28 13.55
N THR A 2 -19.09 -6.33 14.17
CA THR A 2 -17.95 -6.29 15.13
C THR A 2 -16.73 -5.62 14.52
N TYR A 3 -16.38 -5.96 13.26
CA TYR A 3 -15.29 -5.33 12.54
C TYR A 3 -15.45 -3.81 12.40
N ILE A 4 -16.65 -3.35 12.03
CA ILE A 4 -16.94 -1.92 11.88
C ILE A 4 -16.75 -1.19 13.23
N ARG A 5 -17.25 -1.76 14.34
CA ARG A 5 -17.08 -1.17 15.68
C ARG A 5 -15.60 -1.10 16.10
N ALA A 6 -14.82 -2.10 15.73
CA ALA A 6 -13.39 -2.12 16.03
C ALA A 6 -12.61 -1.04 15.27
N ARG A 7 -13.10 -0.61 14.08
CA ARG A 7 -12.40 0.33 13.19
C ARG A 7 -12.96 1.75 13.18
N CYS A 8 -14.18 1.93 13.68
CA CYS A 8 -14.87 3.21 13.67
C CYS A 8 -15.36 3.55 15.08
N SER A 9 -14.77 4.54 15.74
CA SER A 9 -15.19 4.97 17.09
C SER A 9 -16.64 5.47 17.11
N GLY A 10 -17.09 6.08 16.01
CA GLY A 10 -18.46 6.54 15.84
C GLY A 10 -19.48 5.45 15.52
N ALA A 11 -19.10 4.16 15.45
CA ALA A 11 -20.02 3.06 15.15
C ALA A 11 -20.79 2.58 16.38
N THR A 12 -21.54 3.50 17.02
CA THR A 12 -22.48 3.18 18.11
C THR A 12 -23.66 2.35 17.59
N ASP A 13 -24.39 1.69 18.48
CA ASP A 13 -25.55 0.89 18.10
C ASP A 13 -26.60 1.71 17.36
N ASP A 14 -26.83 2.95 17.79
CA ASP A 14 -27.79 3.85 17.15
C ASP A 14 -27.31 4.31 15.79
N ALA A 15 -26.01 4.62 15.64
CA ALA A 15 -25.43 4.98 14.35
C ALA A 15 -25.48 3.80 13.36
N ILE A 16 -25.21 2.59 13.82
CA ILE A 16 -25.33 1.37 13.01
C ILE A 16 -26.79 1.13 12.60
N ARG A 17 -27.73 1.21 13.55
CA ARG A 17 -29.17 1.08 13.23
C ARG A 17 -29.62 2.14 12.23
N ALA A 18 -29.20 3.39 12.40
CA ALA A 18 -29.51 4.48 11.48
C ALA A 18 -28.93 4.21 10.07
N SER A 19 -27.70 3.68 9.98
CA SER A 19 -27.08 3.33 8.70
C SER A 19 -27.79 2.18 8.00
N LEU A 20 -28.24 1.17 8.74
CA LEU A 20 -29.03 0.06 8.21
C LEU A 20 -30.41 0.52 7.68
N LYS A 21 -31.10 1.44 8.38
CA LYS A 21 -32.35 2.02 7.93
C LYS A 21 -32.23 2.82 6.61
N ARG A 22 -31.04 3.35 6.32
CA ARG A 22 -30.75 4.09 5.08
C ARG A 22 -30.51 3.17 3.86
N LEU A 23 -30.26 1.89 4.11
CA LEU A 23 -30.15 0.93 3.01
C LEU A 23 -31.50 0.82 2.33
N LYS A 24 -31.53 1.07 1.02
CA LYS A 24 -32.75 0.89 0.22
C LYS A 24 -33.17 -0.59 0.23
N PRO A 25 -34.46 -0.90 0.13
CA PRO A 25 -34.92 -2.26 -0.15
C PRO A 25 -34.18 -2.81 -1.40
N GLY A 26 -33.49 -3.93 -1.26
CA GLY A 26 -32.59 -4.48 -2.30
C GLY A 26 -31.18 -3.89 -2.35
N GLY A 27 -30.82 -2.94 -1.47
CA GLY A 27 -29.48 -2.38 -1.36
C GLY A 27 -28.45 -3.44 -0.97
N HIS A 28 -27.24 -3.31 -1.50
CA HIS A 28 -26.18 -4.27 -1.23
C HIS A 28 -25.53 -4.05 0.14
N ARG A 29 -25.21 -5.13 0.84
CA ARG A 29 -24.44 -5.09 2.11
C ARG A 29 -23.10 -4.36 1.93
N ALA A 30 -22.55 -4.38 0.71
CA ALA A 30 -21.35 -3.62 0.33
C ALA A 30 -21.50 -2.12 0.56
N ASP A 31 -22.69 -1.54 0.39
CA ASP A 31 -22.92 -0.10 0.60
C ASP A 31 -22.78 0.29 2.08
N LEU A 32 -23.21 -0.60 3.00
CA LEU A 32 -22.99 -0.42 4.42
C LEU A 32 -21.49 -0.42 4.76
N VAL A 33 -20.75 -1.38 4.19
CA VAL A 33 -19.30 -1.49 4.43
C VAL A 33 -18.59 -0.26 3.88
N LYS A 34 -18.89 0.18 2.66
CA LYS A 34 -18.33 1.40 2.05
C LYS A 34 -18.65 2.65 2.87
N PHE A 35 -19.90 2.76 3.38
CA PHE A 35 -20.29 3.87 4.24
C PHE A 35 -19.41 3.97 5.50
N TRP A 36 -19.10 2.85 6.13
CA TRP A 36 -18.27 2.80 7.32
C TRP A 36 -16.77 2.87 6.98
N ALA A 37 -16.34 2.28 5.87
CA ALA A 37 -14.97 2.41 5.38
C ALA A 37 -14.58 3.88 5.14
N ALA A 38 -15.50 4.73 4.69
CA ALA A 38 -15.25 6.16 4.55
C ALA A 38 -15.10 6.92 5.89
N ARG A 39 -15.21 6.25 7.05
CA ARG A 39 -15.28 6.83 8.40
C ARG A 39 -14.39 6.14 9.42
N PHE A 40 -13.55 5.20 9.02
CA PHE A 40 -12.67 4.56 9.97
C PHE A 40 -11.66 5.57 10.55
N ASP A 41 -11.36 5.41 11.81
CA ASP A 41 -10.41 6.21 12.59
C ASP A 41 -9.41 5.34 13.36
N ARG A 42 -9.51 4.02 13.18
CA ARG A 42 -8.60 3.03 13.74
C ARG A 42 -8.12 2.11 12.62
N PRO A 43 -6.88 2.26 12.16
CA PRO A 43 -6.35 1.41 11.11
C PRO A 43 -6.37 -0.06 11.55
N PRO A 44 -6.67 -1.01 10.64
CA PRO A 44 -6.74 -2.44 10.96
C PRO A 44 -5.38 -3.06 11.24
N VAL A 45 -4.33 -2.47 10.72
CA VAL A 45 -2.94 -2.90 10.90
C VAL A 45 -2.08 -1.69 11.23
N GLU A 46 -1.10 -1.89 12.08
CA GLU A 46 -0.12 -0.89 12.49
C GLU A 46 1.22 -1.21 11.84
N LEU A 47 1.84 -0.19 11.27
CA LEU A 47 3.20 -0.27 10.70
C LEU A 47 4.12 0.60 11.57
N ASP A 48 5.08 -0.03 12.23
CA ASP A 48 6.12 0.69 12.98
C ASP A 48 7.17 1.26 12.02
N LEU A 49 7.14 2.57 11.82
CA LEU A 49 8.10 3.32 11.00
C LEU A 49 9.35 3.74 11.77
N ARG A 50 9.57 3.21 12.98
CA ARG A 50 10.73 3.47 13.84
C ARG A 50 11.01 4.96 14.08
N GLY A 51 9.97 5.78 14.03
CA GLY A 51 10.06 7.22 14.27
C GLY A 51 10.75 8.03 13.16
N ASP A 52 10.93 7.47 11.95
CA ASP A 52 11.48 8.25 10.83
C ASP A 52 10.46 9.32 10.38
N PRO A 53 10.75 10.63 10.58
CA PRO A 53 9.79 11.71 10.28
C PRO A 53 9.54 11.89 8.79
N ALA A 54 10.36 11.28 7.93
CA ALA A 54 10.16 11.30 6.49
C ALA A 54 9.12 10.28 6.01
N LEU A 55 8.73 9.33 6.86
CA LEU A 55 7.75 8.29 6.57
C LEU A 55 6.44 8.60 7.29
N ILE A 56 5.34 8.67 6.57
CA ILE A 56 4.02 9.01 7.12
C ILE A 56 3.01 7.97 6.65
N VAL A 57 2.47 7.18 7.58
CA VAL A 57 1.38 6.25 7.26
C VAL A 57 0.09 7.03 6.98
N LEU A 58 -0.61 6.68 5.90
CA LEU A 58 -1.91 7.25 5.55
C LEU A 58 -3.03 6.45 6.23
N GLU A 59 -3.24 6.73 7.52
CA GLU A 59 -4.04 5.90 8.45
C GLU A 59 -5.56 6.17 8.41
N SER A 60 -6.01 7.11 7.61
CA SER A 60 -7.43 7.50 7.60
C SER A 60 -7.94 7.81 6.20
N PRO A 61 -9.27 7.76 5.97
CA PRO A 61 -9.89 8.18 4.72
C PRO A 61 -9.54 9.62 4.33
N ALA A 62 -9.41 10.51 5.32
CA ALA A 62 -9.02 11.90 5.09
C ALA A 62 -7.58 11.99 4.60
N ALA A 63 -6.63 11.29 5.24
CA ALA A 63 -5.23 11.25 4.85
C ALA A 63 -5.05 10.69 3.43
N LEU A 64 -5.75 9.59 3.09
CA LEU A 64 -5.75 9.00 1.76
C LEU A 64 -6.31 9.96 0.71
N SER A 65 -7.41 10.64 1.02
CA SER A 65 -8.05 11.60 0.10
C SER A 65 -7.16 12.84 -0.11
N ASP A 66 -6.53 13.34 0.95
CA ASP A 66 -5.59 14.46 0.88
C ASP A 66 -4.36 14.11 0.05
N ALA A 67 -3.75 12.96 0.30
CA ALA A 67 -2.65 12.46 -0.49
C ALA A 67 -3.07 12.28 -1.96
N GLY A 68 -4.25 11.70 -2.22
CA GLY A 68 -4.80 11.54 -3.56
C GLY A 68 -4.89 12.86 -4.33
N ARG A 69 -5.30 13.96 -3.66
CA ARG A 69 -5.34 15.30 -4.25
C ARG A 69 -3.93 15.87 -4.51
N ARG A 70 -3.03 15.76 -3.53
CA ARG A 70 -1.65 16.28 -3.65
C ARG A 70 -0.85 15.55 -4.72
N TYR A 71 -1.03 14.25 -4.83
CA TYR A 71 -0.32 13.41 -5.79
C TYR A 71 -1.09 13.21 -7.10
N LYS A 72 -2.33 13.74 -7.20
CA LYS A 72 -3.22 13.56 -8.37
C LYS A 72 -3.32 12.10 -8.80
N ASN A 73 -3.60 11.22 -7.87
CA ASN A 73 -3.66 9.78 -8.08
C ASN A 73 -4.93 9.14 -7.48
N CYS A 74 -5.06 7.82 -7.60
CA CYS A 74 -6.26 7.09 -7.19
C CYS A 74 -6.33 6.71 -5.70
N LEU A 75 -5.49 7.24 -4.81
CA LEU A 75 -5.47 6.87 -3.39
C LEU A 75 -6.84 6.99 -2.71
N ALA A 76 -7.65 7.99 -3.08
CA ALA A 76 -9.00 8.14 -2.55
C ALA A 76 -9.91 6.94 -2.87
N THR A 77 -9.63 6.15 -3.89
CA THR A 77 -10.38 4.94 -4.24
C THR A 77 -9.93 3.72 -3.47
N ARG A 78 -8.76 3.78 -2.81
CA ARG A 78 -8.12 2.68 -2.07
C ARG A 78 -8.57 2.58 -0.60
N ILE A 79 -9.49 3.44 -0.16
CA ILE A 79 -9.99 3.48 1.22
C ILE A 79 -10.53 2.11 1.70
N ASN A 80 -11.24 1.39 0.83
CA ASN A 80 -11.79 0.08 1.20
C ASN A 80 -10.71 -0.97 1.45
N GLU A 81 -9.62 -0.94 0.69
CA GLU A 81 -8.49 -1.88 0.82
C GLU A 81 -7.73 -1.64 2.13
N VAL A 82 -7.53 -0.35 2.48
CA VAL A 82 -6.94 0.03 3.76
C VAL A 82 -7.86 -0.33 4.91
N PHE A 83 -9.18 -0.04 4.80
CA PHE A 83 -10.17 -0.42 5.81
C PHE A 83 -10.20 -1.92 6.07
N LEU A 84 -9.99 -2.76 5.06
CA LEU A 84 -9.94 -4.21 5.18
C LEU A 84 -8.59 -4.74 5.66
N GLY A 85 -7.56 -3.89 5.77
CA GLY A 85 -6.22 -4.27 6.21
C GLY A 85 -5.41 -5.02 5.15
N ALA A 86 -5.84 -4.99 3.89
CA ALA A 86 -5.11 -5.63 2.80
C ALA A 86 -3.88 -4.82 2.38
N PHE A 87 -3.99 -3.49 2.43
CA PHE A 87 -2.91 -2.57 2.05
C PHE A 87 -2.71 -1.47 3.10
N VAL A 88 -1.47 -0.99 3.16
CA VAL A 88 -1.05 0.22 3.87
C VAL A 88 -0.33 1.12 2.89
N TYR A 89 -0.63 2.42 2.93
CA TYR A 89 0.04 3.42 2.10
C TYR A 89 0.91 4.31 2.97
N VAL A 90 2.15 4.53 2.53
CA VAL A 90 3.13 5.37 3.22
C VAL A 90 3.56 6.50 2.30
N GLU A 91 3.40 7.74 2.75
CA GLU A 91 4.01 8.89 2.09
C GLU A 91 5.46 9.01 2.54
N ILE A 92 6.38 9.06 1.59
CA ILE A 92 7.82 9.22 1.82
C ILE A 92 8.22 10.60 1.34
N ARG A 93 8.70 11.44 2.26
CA ARG A 93 9.14 12.80 1.99
C ARG A 93 10.64 12.87 1.80
N PHE A 94 11.09 13.64 0.81
CA PHE A 94 12.50 13.86 0.51
C PHE A 94 12.83 15.34 0.71
N GLY A 95 13.45 15.67 1.85
CA GLY A 95 13.92 17.04 2.13
C GLY A 95 12.82 18.06 2.39
N CYS A 96 13.21 19.35 2.45
CA CYS A 96 12.37 20.48 2.84
C CYS A 96 11.75 21.25 1.65
N GLY A 97 11.84 20.75 0.42
CA GLY A 97 11.61 21.54 -0.80
C GLY A 97 10.16 21.67 -1.28
N GLY A 98 9.16 21.22 -0.53
CA GLY A 98 7.74 21.35 -0.95
C GLY A 98 7.33 20.49 -2.16
N GLU A 99 8.25 19.78 -2.78
CA GLU A 99 7.95 18.84 -3.87
C GLU A 99 7.17 17.63 -3.35
N PRO A 100 6.24 17.08 -4.13
CA PRO A 100 5.58 15.82 -3.79
C PRO A 100 6.63 14.73 -3.55
N GLY A 101 6.50 13.99 -2.44
CA GLY A 101 7.35 12.85 -2.14
C GLY A 101 7.01 11.64 -3.04
N THR A 102 7.04 10.48 -2.44
CA THR A 102 6.68 9.22 -3.09
C THR A 102 5.64 8.51 -2.24
N ILE A 103 4.67 7.87 -2.86
CA ILE A 103 3.73 6.96 -2.20
C ILE A 103 4.23 5.54 -2.35
N ALA A 104 4.42 4.86 -1.22
CA ALA A 104 4.65 3.42 -1.19
C ALA A 104 3.33 2.69 -0.94
N GLU A 105 3.05 1.69 -1.75
CA GLU A 105 1.97 0.74 -1.58
C GLU A 105 2.52 -0.54 -0.96
N LEU A 106 2.05 -0.86 0.24
CA LEU A 106 2.50 -2.01 1.01
C LEU A 106 1.35 -3.00 1.15
N ARG A 107 1.55 -4.23 0.71
CA ARG A 107 0.61 -5.32 0.98
C ARG A 107 0.86 -5.87 2.38
N HIS A 108 -0.19 -6.02 3.16
CA HIS A 108 -0.13 -6.73 4.44
C HIS A 108 -0.33 -8.22 4.20
N THR A 109 0.54 -9.03 4.79
CA THR A 109 0.52 -10.49 4.73
C THR A 109 0.64 -11.06 6.14
N ASP A 110 0.46 -12.37 6.29
CA ASP A 110 0.68 -13.10 7.53
C ASP A 110 2.14 -13.05 8.05
N ARG A 111 3.07 -12.66 7.19
CA ARG A 111 4.51 -12.50 7.50
C ARG A 111 4.96 -11.06 7.63
N GLY A 112 4.04 -10.10 7.61
CA GLY A 112 4.33 -8.68 7.66
C GLY A 112 4.03 -7.94 6.36
N PHE A 113 4.75 -6.86 6.09
CA PHE A 113 4.48 -5.98 4.96
C PHE A 113 5.43 -6.26 3.80
N VAL A 114 4.90 -6.18 2.59
CA VAL A 114 5.64 -6.36 1.34
C VAL A 114 5.45 -5.11 0.48
N LEU A 115 6.54 -4.54 -0.04
CA LEU A 115 6.46 -3.41 -0.96
C LEU A 115 5.96 -3.88 -2.33
N GLU A 116 4.77 -3.40 -2.73
CA GLU A 116 4.16 -3.70 -4.04
C GLU A 116 4.51 -2.63 -5.08
N GLY A 117 4.53 -1.36 -4.68
CA GLY A 117 4.75 -0.27 -5.62
C GLY A 117 5.28 1.02 -4.98
N LEU A 118 5.95 1.83 -5.81
CA LEU A 118 6.33 3.20 -5.51
C LEU A 118 5.81 4.13 -6.61
N TYR A 119 5.07 5.16 -6.22
CA TYR A 119 4.38 6.06 -7.14
C TYR A 119 4.74 7.51 -6.85
N GLY A 120 5.11 8.25 -7.88
CA GLY A 120 5.21 9.71 -7.85
C GLY A 120 3.86 10.39 -8.10
N ALA A 121 3.89 11.71 -8.25
CA ALA A 121 2.71 12.47 -8.68
C ALA A 121 2.21 11.99 -10.05
N ASP A 122 0.90 12.05 -10.27
CA ASP A 122 0.22 11.57 -11.49
C ASP A 122 0.49 10.06 -11.78
N ASN A 123 0.77 9.25 -10.76
CA ASN A 123 1.24 7.85 -10.86
C ASN A 123 2.52 7.68 -11.71
N ARG A 124 3.32 8.73 -11.84
CA ARG A 124 4.57 8.67 -12.60
C ARG A 124 5.59 7.80 -11.89
N ARG A 125 6.50 7.27 -12.70
CA ARG A 125 7.67 6.54 -12.18
C ARG A 125 8.48 7.43 -11.24
N VAL A 126 8.85 6.89 -10.10
CA VAL A 126 9.74 7.54 -9.14
C VAL A 126 11.17 7.52 -9.69
N PRO A 127 11.93 8.63 -9.65
CA PRO A 127 13.34 8.64 -10.03
C PRO A 127 14.14 7.58 -9.26
N THR A 128 15.09 6.94 -9.92
CA THR A 128 15.85 5.79 -9.40
C THR A 128 16.46 6.06 -8.02
N GLU A 129 17.11 7.19 -7.84
CA GLU A 129 17.72 7.57 -6.57
C GLU A 129 16.68 7.67 -5.44
N ARG A 130 15.54 8.34 -5.67
CA ARG A 130 14.45 8.45 -4.70
C ARG A 130 13.83 7.08 -4.41
N ALA A 131 13.71 6.23 -5.42
CA ALA A 131 13.18 4.87 -5.25
C ALA A 131 14.12 4.01 -4.39
N GLN A 132 15.44 4.13 -4.56
CA GLN A 132 16.43 3.45 -3.72
C GLN A 132 16.36 3.92 -2.28
N ILE A 133 16.34 5.24 -2.03
CA ILE A 133 16.20 5.79 -0.68
C ILE A 133 14.89 5.30 -0.02
N ALA A 134 13.78 5.31 -0.76
CA ALA A 134 12.49 4.84 -0.27
C ALA A 134 12.55 3.36 0.15
N ARG A 135 13.14 2.50 -0.69
CA ARG A 135 13.33 1.08 -0.38
C ARG A 135 14.19 0.86 0.86
N MET A 136 15.32 1.57 0.95
CA MET A 136 16.21 1.46 2.12
C MET A 136 15.48 1.84 3.41
N LYS A 137 14.73 2.94 3.42
CA LYS A 137 13.95 3.38 4.58
C LYS A 137 12.89 2.35 4.97
N LEU A 138 12.13 1.83 4.01
CA LEU A 138 11.10 0.82 4.25
C LEU A 138 11.70 -0.50 4.73
N ALA A 139 12.80 -0.96 4.13
CA ALA A 139 13.52 -2.15 4.57
C ALA A 139 14.03 -2.01 6.02
N ALA A 140 14.51 -0.83 6.41
CA ALA A 140 14.90 -0.54 7.79
C ALA A 140 13.73 -0.66 8.77
N CYS A 141 12.50 -0.46 8.32
CA CYS A 141 11.25 -0.68 9.07
C CYS A 141 10.73 -2.13 9.00
N GLY A 142 11.48 -3.05 8.40
CA GLY A 142 11.08 -4.46 8.29
C GLY A 142 10.11 -4.77 7.15
N VAL A 143 9.91 -3.83 6.20
CA VAL A 143 9.13 -4.09 4.99
C VAL A 143 9.95 -4.98 4.06
N ALA A 144 9.37 -6.11 3.64
CA ALA A 144 9.98 -7.00 2.66
C ALA A 144 9.98 -6.35 1.27
N LEU A 145 11.14 -6.40 0.61
CA LEU A 145 11.29 -5.98 -0.77
C LEU A 145 11.27 -7.22 -1.65
N LEU A 146 10.30 -7.34 -2.56
CA LEU A 146 10.29 -8.44 -3.51
C LEU A 146 11.39 -8.24 -4.56
N ALA A 147 12.35 -9.14 -4.57
CA ALA A 147 13.30 -9.25 -5.67
C ALA A 147 12.59 -9.91 -6.86
N HIS A 148 12.23 -9.13 -7.86
CA HIS A 148 11.78 -9.67 -9.13
C HIS A 148 13.02 -9.80 -10.03
N ALA A 149 13.46 -11.02 -10.25
CA ALA A 149 14.49 -11.26 -11.26
C ALA A 149 13.99 -10.77 -12.63
N PRO A 150 14.77 -9.98 -13.37
CA PRO A 150 14.41 -9.60 -14.74
C PRO A 150 14.28 -10.87 -15.58
N GLY A 151 13.14 -11.06 -16.20
CA GLY A 151 12.90 -12.15 -17.15
C GLY A 151 12.15 -13.38 -16.61
N ASP A 152 12.02 -13.58 -15.29
CA ASP A 152 11.40 -14.81 -14.75
C ASP A 152 9.95 -14.60 -14.27
N ARG A 153 9.17 -13.80 -15.01
CA ARG A 153 7.73 -13.66 -14.76
C ARG A 153 6.92 -14.88 -15.22
N GLY A 154 7.47 -15.69 -16.08
CA GLY A 154 6.76 -16.83 -16.68
C GLY A 154 6.10 -17.75 -15.62
N PRO A 155 6.83 -18.24 -14.62
CA PRO A 155 6.27 -19.11 -13.60
C PRO A 155 5.25 -18.43 -12.70
N VAL A 156 5.49 -17.17 -12.29
CA VAL A 156 4.57 -16.41 -11.43
C VAL A 156 3.29 -16.06 -12.16
N VAL A 157 3.38 -15.59 -13.41
CA VAL A 157 2.22 -15.31 -14.26
C VAL A 157 1.45 -16.57 -14.58
N ALA A 158 2.13 -17.68 -14.83
CA ALA A 158 1.49 -18.98 -15.07
C ALA A 158 0.76 -19.47 -13.82
N ALA A 159 1.38 -19.37 -12.64
CA ALA A 159 0.76 -19.71 -11.37
C ALA A 159 -0.44 -18.81 -11.05
N ALA A 160 -0.32 -17.48 -11.26
CA ALA A 160 -1.40 -16.53 -11.07
C ALA A 160 -2.60 -16.82 -11.97
N ARG A 161 -2.37 -17.17 -13.24
CA ARG A 161 -3.41 -17.58 -14.17
C ARG A 161 -4.13 -18.86 -13.71
N LEU A 162 -3.37 -19.82 -13.21
CA LEU A 162 -3.94 -21.08 -12.66
C LEU A 162 -4.78 -20.84 -11.40
N LEU A 163 -4.39 -19.84 -10.60
CA LEU A 163 -5.12 -19.45 -9.40
C LEU A 163 -6.26 -18.44 -9.67
N ASN A 164 -6.44 -18.05 -10.93
CA ASN A 164 -7.41 -17.02 -11.35
C ASN A 164 -7.21 -15.66 -10.67
N GLU A 165 -5.96 -15.35 -10.30
CA GLU A 165 -5.53 -14.09 -9.66
C GLU A 165 -5.23 -13.05 -10.73
N SER A 166 -6.26 -12.36 -11.23
CA SER A 166 -6.14 -11.37 -12.32
C SER A 166 -5.23 -10.18 -11.98
N ALA A 167 -5.14 -9.81 -10.69
CA ALA A 167 -4.28 -8.72 -10.25
C ALA A 167 -2.79 -8.95 -10.48
N LEU A 168 -2.36 -10.22 -10.61
CA LEU A 168 -0.97 -10.61 -10.88
C LEU A 168 -0.69 -10.77 -12.38
N VAL A 169 -1.71 -10.65 -13.23
CA VAL A 169 -1.62 -10.97 -14.68
C VAL A 169 -1.56 -9.72 -15.56
N GLU A 170 -1.91 -8.54 -15.05
CA GLU A 170 -1.85 -7.30 -15.85
C GLU A 170 -0.40 -6.83 -16.02
N PRO A 171 0.19 -6.99 -17.23
CA PRO A 171 1.63 -6.77 -17.46
C PRO A 171 2.03 -5.32 -17.62
N ASP A 172 1.11 -4.40 -17.89
CA ASP A 172 1.48 -3.10 -18.45
C ASP A 172 1.81 -2.00 -17.44
N ASN A 173 1.51 -2.19 -16.14
CA ASN A 173 1.84 -1.20 -15.10
C ASN A 173 3.16 -1.47 -14.35
N TYR A 174 3.85 -2.57 -14.66
CA TYR A 174 5.09 -2.98 -13.97
C TYR A 174 6.36 -2.90 -14.84
N VAL A 175 6.32 -2.18 -15.94
CA VAL A 175 7.51 -1.98 -16.78
C VAL A 175 8.48 -1.05 -16.05
N GLY A 176 9.52 -1.61 -15.44
CA GLY A 176 10.64 -0.83 -14.93
C GLY A 176 11.34 -1.33 -13.66
N TRP A 177 10.86 -2.40 -13.02
CA TRP A 177 11.45 -2.89 -11.76
C TRP A 177 12.60 -3.90 -11.93
N GLY A 178 12.79 -4.43 -13.16
CA GLY A 178 13.62 -5.60 -13.41
C GLY A 178 15.13 -5.38 -13.35
N ASN A 179 15.63 -4.25 -13.77
CA ASN A 179 17.08 -4.08 -13.95
C ASN A 179 17.81 -3.55 -12.71
N GLU A 180 17.11 -2.78 -11.84
CA GLU A 180 17.76 -2.13 -10.69
C GLU A 180 17.93 -3.04 -9.49
N MET A 181 17.07 -4.06 -9.33
CA MET A 181 17.12 -4.99 -8.20
C MET A 181 18.19 -6.07 -8.35
N VAL A 182 18.61 -6.38 -9.59
CA VAL A 182 19.71 -7.33 -9.84
C VAL A 182 21.02 -6.76 -9.36
N GLU A 183 21.30 -5.48 -9.62
CA GLU A 183 22.53 -4.82 -9.16
C GLU A 183 22.62 -4.76 -7.63
N VAL A 184 21.50 -4.50 -6.94
CA VAL A 184 21.48 -4.47 -5.45
C VAL A 184 21.62 -5.88 -4.87
N ALA A 185 20.98 -6.89 -5.46
CA ALA A 185 21.11 -8.29 -4.99
C ALA A 185 22.52 -8.86 -5.27
N GLU A 186 23.12 -8.52 -6.39
CA GLU A 186 24.50 -8.91 -6.70
C GLU A 186 25.53 -8.16 -5.83
N GLY A 187 25.27 -6.88 -5.52
CA GLY A 187 26.07 -6.11 -4.57
C GLY A 187 26.05 -6.72 -3.17
N LEU A 188 24.86 -7.07 -2.67
CA LEU A 188 24.70 -7.74 -1.36
C LEU A 188 25.34 -9.14 -1.33
N ARG A 189 25.24 -9.92 -2.40
CA ARG A 189 25.91 -11.22 -2.52
C ARG A 189 27.44 -11.09 -2.43
N ARG A 190 28.03 -10.15 -3.19
CA ARG A 190 29.48 -9.90 -3.13
C ARG A 190 29.92 -9.52 -1.72
N THR A 191 29.16 -8.65 -1.04
CA THR A 191 29.49 -8.22 0.34
C THR A 191 29.40 -9.38 1.34
N LEU A 192 28.50 -10.33 1.14
CA LEU A 192 28.37 -11.52 1.99
C LEU A 192 29.45 -12.58 1.69
N ASP A 193 29.84 -12.72 0.43
CA ASP A 193 30.91 -13.66 0.01
C ASP A 193 32.30 -13.14 0.40
N GLU A 194 32.50 -11.82 0.49
CA GLU A 194 33.74 -11.19 0.97
C GLU A 194 33.86 -11.19 2.51
N ALA A 195 32.77 -11.44 3.24
CA ALA A 195 32.73 -11.47 4.70
C ALA A 195 32.79 -12.88 5.30
N ALA A 196 32.83 -13.94 4.46
CA ALA A 196 32.89 -15.35 4.85
C ALA A 196 34.27 -15.93 4.63
#